data_1416362c9bb6d86fd3660a91523a6d61
#
_entry.id   1416362c9bb6d86fd3660a91523a6d61
#
_cell.length_a   1.000
_cell.length_b   1.000
_cell.length_c   1.000
_cell.angle_alpha   90.00
_cell.angle_beta   90.00
_cell.angle_gamma   90.00
#
_symmetry.space_group_name_H-M   'P 1'
#
loop_
_entity.id
_entity.type
_entity.pdbx_description
1 polymer ?
#
loop_
_entity_poly.entity_id
_entity_poly.type
_entity_poly.pdbx_seq_one_letter_code
_entity_poly.pdbx_strand_id
1 'polypeptide(L)'
;TVSAGTVRAGHDNAFGSLATDLLALNGGALTSDGATARALANNVTLGGNVTLGATTTNTGALTFNGTVGLGAAVRTLTVDSNVTFAGIISDGGLTKAGDGILTLSGINTFTLGTTITNGTITIGHASSLGAGTVNVASGAPLNLASFHVSNTITTVAGSTVTGGSLSAATAPTVGTVASVLTGTGATLTKTDGGRLTLTGANTYTGATTLSA
;
A
#
# COMPACT_ATOMS: atom_id res chain seq x y z
N THR A 1 3.36 -18.36 -15.73
CA THR A 1 4.26 -18.10 -14.59
C THR A 1 5.42 -17.21 -15.05
N VAL A 2 5.71 -16.16 -14.28
CA VAL A 2 6.90 -15.33 -14.41
C VAL A 2 7.81 -15.61 -13.21
N SER A 3 9.03 -16.12 -13.46
CA SER A 3 9.97 -16.49 -12.38
C SER A 3 11.26 -15.65 -12.43
N ALA A 4 11.60 -15.12 -13.60
CA ALA A 4 12.78 -14.27 -13.83
C ALA A 4 12.60 -13.46 -15.12
N GLY A 5 13.50 -12.49 -15.33
CA GLY A 5 13.47 -11.63 -16.51
C GLY A 5 12.30 -10.66 -16.50
N THR A 6 11.98 -10.09 -17.64
CA THR A 6 10.90 -9.10 -17.81
C THR A 6 9.87 -9.60 -18.82
N VAL A 7 8.60 -9.58 -18.41
CA VAL A 7 7.47 -9.81 -19.31
C VAL A 7 6.77 -8.47 -19.54
N ARG A 8 6.39 -8.20 -20.78
CA ARG A 8 5.65 -7.00 -21.19
C ARG A 8 4.22 -7.37 -21.56
N ALA A 9 3.26 -6.70 -20.96
CA ALA A 9 1.86 -6.82 -21.34
C ALA A 9 1.55 -5.84 -22.48
N GLY A 10 1.49 -6.33 -23.69
CA GLY A 10 1.14 -5.53 -24.87
C GLY A 10 -0.37 -5.35 -25.09
N HIS A 11 -1.19 -6.08 -24.35
CA HIS A 11 -2.65 -6.04 -24.41
C HIS A 11 -3.25 -6.37 -23.05
N ASP A 12 -4.48 -5.92 -22.77
CA ASP A 12 -5.17 -6.20 -21.50
C ASP A 12 -5.43 -7.71 -21.30
N ASN A 13 -5.59 -8.46 -22.38
CA ASN A 13 -5.75 -9.91 -22.35
C ASN A 13 -4.43 -10.67 -22.62
N ALA A 14 -3.27 -10.06 -22.37
CA ALA A 14 -1.96 -10.68 -22.63
C ALA A 14 -1.75 -12.02 -21.89
N PHE A 15 -2.46 -12.23 -20.79
CA PHE A 15 -2.38 -13.44 -19.94
C PHE A 15 -3.69 -14.23 -19.91
N GLY A 16 -4.54 -14.07 -20.91
CA GLY A 16 -5.92 -14.57 -20.92
C GLY A 16 -6.92 -13.50 -20.52
N SER A 17 -8.19 -13.71 -20.87
CA SER A 17 -9.26 -12.72 -20.70
C SER A 17 -10.16 -12.97 -19.49
N LEU A 18 -9.95 -14.08 -18.78
CA LEU A 18 -10.80 -14.51 -17.68
C LEU A 18 -10.08 -14.35 -16.33
N ALA A 19 -10.84 -14.03 -15.31
CA ALA A 19 -10.33 -14.01 -13.93
C ALA A 19 -9.81 -15.39 -13.48
N THR A 20 -10.32 -16.48 -14.10
CA THR A 20 -9.85 -17.86 -13.86
C THR A 20 -8.48 -18.14 -14.46
N ASP A 21 -8.01 -17.34 -15.42
CA ASP A 21 -6.66 -17.47 -15.99
C ASP A 21 -5.64 -16.95 -14.97
N LEU A 22 -4.94 -17.87 -14.33
CA LEU A 22 -4.04 -17.53 -13.21
C LEU A 22 -2.70 -16.96 -13.71
N LEU A 23 -2.35 -15.77 -13.25
CA LEU A 23 -1.04 -15.17 -13.44
C LEU A 23 -0.15 -15.42 -12.20
N ALA A 24 0.78 -16.35 -12.29
CA ALA A 24 1.72 -16.61 -11.21
C ALA A 24 3.00 -15.76 -11.39
N LEU A 25 3.29 -14.91 -10.42
CA LEU A 25 4.47 -14.07 -10.35
C LEU A 25 5.37 -14.55 -9.22
N ASN A 26 6.40 -15.32 -9.56
CA ASN A 26 7.33 -15.92 -8.61
C ASN A 26 8.67 -15.17 -8.55
N GLY A 27 8.81 -14.10 -9.31
CA GLY A 27 9.99 -13.26 -9.43
C GLY A 27 9.98 -12.46 -10.72
N GLY A 28 11.09 -11.80 -11.05
CA GLY A 28 11.24 -11.01 -12.27
C GLY A 28 10.41 -9.72 -12.26
N ALA A 29 10.11 -9.22 -13.46
CA ALA A 29 9.37 -7.98 -13.66
C ALA A 29 8.19 -8.16 -14.63
N LEU A 30 7.11 -7.45 -14.37
CA LEU A 30 5.97 -7.29 -15.27
C LEU A 30 5.77 -5.80 -15.56
N THR A 31 5.79 -5.43 -16.84
CA THR A 31 5.60 -4.05 -17.29
C THR A 31 4.49 -3.97 -18.33
N SER A 32 3.99 -2.78 -18.59
CA SER A 32 3.26 -2.51 -19.84
C SER A 32 4.21 -2.57 -21.04
N ASP A 33 3.66 -2.58 -22.23
CA ASP A 33 4.42 -2.34 -23.47
C ASP A 33 4.28 -0.87 -23.86
N GLY A 34 5.33 -0.07 -23.62
CA GLY A 34 5.30 1.37 -23.79
C GLY A 34 4.61 2.15 -22.65
N ALA A 35 4.03 3.29 -22.97
CA ALA A 35 3.35 4.17 -22.01
C ALA A 35 1.84 3.88 -21.86
N THR A 36 1.31 2.92 -22.60
CA THR A 36 -0.13 2.58 -22.57
C THR A 36 -0.44 1.82 -21.28
N ALA A 37 -1.43 2.29 -20.52
CA ALA A 37 -1.93 1.59 -19.34
C ALA A 37 -2.57 0.24 -19.74
N ARG A 38 -2.42 -0.76 -18.87
CA ARG A 38 -2.99 -2.10 -19.05
C ARG A 38 -3.86 -2.49 -17.87
N ALA A 39 -5.03 -3.07 -18.16
CA ALA A 39 -5.96 -3.59 -17.17
C ALA A 39 -6.08 -5.11 -17.30
N LEU A 40 -5.48 -5.85 -16.38
CA LEU A 40 -5.39 -7.30 -16.39
C LEU A 40 -6.52 -7.90 -15.56
N ALA A 41 -7.33 -8.77 -16.15
CA ALA A 41 -8.47 -9.40 -15.47
C ALA A 41 -8.08 -10.58 -14.57
N ASN A 42 -6.86 -11.07 -14.72
CA ASN A 42 -6.37 -12.31 -14.13
C ASN A 42 -6.33 -12.27 -12.60
N ASN A 43 -6.63 -13.38 -11.97
CA ASN A 43 -6.20 -13.63 -10.59
C ASN A 43 -4.68 -13.80 -10.56
N VAL A 44 -4.05 -13.26 -9.52
CA VAL A 44 -2.59 -13.25 -9.36
C VAL A 44 -2.18 -14.05 -8.13
N THR A 45 -1.14 -14.85 -8.27
CA THR A 45 -0.42 -15.41 -7.12
C THR A 45 0.99 -14.85 -7.08
N LEU A 46 1.40 -14.35 -5.92
CA LEU A 46 2.76 -13.89 -5.66
C LEU A 46 3.54 -14.99 -4.94
N GLY A 47 4.27 -15.80 -5.69
CA GLY A 47 5.14 -16.83 -5.14
C GLY A 47 6.51 -16.30 -4.70
N GLY A 48 6.87 -15.07 -5.12
CA GLY A 48 8.13 -14.39 -4.81
C GLY A 48 7.98 -12.87 -4.79
N ASN A 49 9.10 -12.18 -4.58
CA ASN A 49 9.19 -10.73 -4.73
C ASN A 49 9.22 -10.37 -6.22
N VAL A 50 8.52 -9.31 -6.61
CA VAL A 50 8.37 -8.94 -8.02
C VAL A 50 8.54 -7.44 -8.23
N THR A 51 8.94 -7.05 -9.44
CA THR A 51 8.92 -5.67 -9.90
C THR A 51 7.72 -5.44 -10.82
N LEU A 52 6.97 -4.38 -10.58
CA LEU A 52 5.82 -3.98 -11.36
C LEU A 52 6.04 -2.58 -11.95
N GLY A 53 5.92 -2.49 -13.27
CA GLY A 53 6.20 -1.27 -14.00
C GLY A 53 7.69 -1.06 -14.30
N ALA A 54 8.03 0.13 -14.76
CA ALA A 54 9.38 0.55 -15.09
C ALA A 54 9.53 2.07 -14.94
N THR A 55 10.78 2.55 -14.81
CA THR A 55 11.09 3.95 -14.51
C THR A 55 11.31 4.82 -15.76
N THR A 56 11.71 4.25 -16.89
CA THR A 56 12.12 5.02 -18.08
C THR A 56 11.35 4.69 -19.34
N THR A 57 11.16 3.40 -19.63
CA THR A 57 10.39 2.90 -20.77
C THR A 57 9.39 1.87 -20.27
N ASN A 58 8.32 1.61 -21.02
CA ASN A 58 7.27 0.68 -20.59
C ASN A 58 6.62 1.12 -19.25
N THR A 59 6.42 2.42 -19.12
CA THR A 59 5.97 3.09 -17.89
C THR A 59 4.45 3.14 -17.73
N GLY A 60 3.70 2.56 -18.68
CA GLY A 60 2.24 2.51 -18.60
C GLY A 60 1.76 1.86 -17.32
N ALA A 61 0.73 2.43 -16.72
CA ALA A 61 0.15 1.93 -15.47
C ALA A 61 -0.36 0.49 -15.62
N LEU A 62 -0.26 -0.29 -14.55
CA LEU A 62 -0.80 -1.64 -14.49
C LEU A 62 -1.97 -1.68 -13.49
N THR A 63 -3.12 -2.17 -13.95
CA THR A 63 -4.28 -2.44 -13.09
C THR A 63 -4.55 -3.93 -13.05
N PHE A 64 -4.59 -4.50 -11.86
CA PHE A 64 -4.97 -5.89 -11.62
C PHE A 64 -6.38 -5.93 -11.06
N ASN A 65 -7.33 -6.43 -11.83
CA ASN A 65 -8.74 -6.48 -11.47
C ASN A 65 -9.11 -7.76 -10.70
N GLY A 66 -8.34 -8.83 -10.87
CA GLY A 66 -8.54 -10.09 -10.16
C GLY A 66 -8.01 -10.06 -8.73
N THR A 67 -8.23 -11.16 -8.01
CA THR A 67 -7.69 -11.34 -6.66
C THR A 67 -6.18 -11.52 -6.66
N VAL A 68 -5.51 -11.18 -5.55
CA VAL A 68 -4.06 -11.34 -5.39
C VAL A 68 -3.77 -12.14 -4.13
N GLY A 69 -3.17 -13.33 -4.28
CA GLY A 69 -2.72 -14.17 -3.17
C GLY A 69 -1.24 -13.94 -2.85
N LEU A 70 -0.90 -13.61 -1.60
CA LEU A 70 0.49 -13.38 -1.16
C LEU A 70 1.18 -14.68 -0.70
N GLY A 71 0.45 -15.81 -0.61
CA GLY A 71 1.01 -17.13 -0.27
C GLY A 71 1.55 -17.22 1.16
N ALA A 72 0.83 -16.67 2.14
CA ALA A 72 1.15 -16.68 3.57
C ALA A 72 2.56 -16.14 3.94
N ALA A 73 3.18 -15.33 3.09
CA ALA A 73 4.48 -14.71 3.32
C ALA A 73 4.43 -13.19 3.10
N VAL A 74 5.39 -12.47 3.64
CA VAL A 74 5.57 -11.06 3.31
C VAL A 74 6.21 -10.96 1.92
N ARG A 75 5.53 -10.31 0.98
CA ARG A 75 6.01 -10.12 -0.40
C ARG A 75 6.44 -8.67 -0.63
N THR A 76 7.60 -8.51 -1.22
CA THR A 76 8.07 -7.19 -1.66
C THR A 76 7.63 -6.95 -3.11
N LEU A 77 6.88 -5.88 -3.28
CA LEU A 77 6.53 -5.31 -4.58
C LEU A 77 7.40 -4.08 -4.83
N THR A 78 8.33 -4.17 -5.74
CA THR A 78 9.03 -2.99 -6.27
C THR A 78 8.12 -2.37 -7.34
N VAL A 79 7.53 -1.23 -7.05
CA VAL A 79 6.57 -0.55 -7.90
C VAL A 79 7.27 0.64 -8.54
N ASP A 80 7.60 0.55 -9.82
CA ASP A 80 8.40 1.53 -10.53
C ASP A 80 7.57 2.45 -11.45
N SER A 81 6.32 2.08 -11.75
CA SER A 81 5.30 2.96 -12.33
C SER A 81 4.00 2.82 -11.54
N ASN A 82 2.93 3.51 -11.93
CA ASN A 82 1.66 3.42 -11.19
C ASN A 82 1.03 2.04 -11.33
N VAL A 83 0.73 1.42 -10.20
CA VAL A 83 0.07 0.11 -10.11
C VAL A 83 -1.18 0.20 -9.26
N THR A 84 -2.27 -0.42 -9.73
CA THR A 84 -3.52 -0.55 -8.96
C THR A 84 -3.85 -2.03 -8.76
N PHE A 85 -4.06 -2.43 -7.51
CA PHE A 85 -4.75 -3.67 -7.17
C PHE A 85 -6.20 -3.33 -6.84
N ALA A 86 -7.10 -3.63 -7.78
CA ALA A 86 -8.54 -3.37 -7.62
C ALA A 86 -9.24 -4.51 -6.89
N GLY A 87 -8.76 -5.75 -7.07
CA GLY A 87 -9.29 -6.92 -6.40
C GLY A 87 -8.79 -7.08 -4.96
N ILE A 88 -9.31 -8.11 -4.28
CA ILE A 88 -8.95 -8.45 -2.90
C ILE A 88 -7.53 -9.02 -2.86
N ILE A 89 -6.71 -8.53 -1.93
CA ILE A 89 -5.43 -9.13 -1.59
C ILE A 89 -5.61 -9.97 -0.33
N SER A 90 -5.20 -11.24 -0.39
CA SER A 90 -5.32 -12.19 0.71
C SER A 90 -3.98 -12.79 1.12
N ASP A 91 -3.97 -13.37 2.30
CA ASP A 91 -2.84 -14.07 2.91
C ASP A 91 -1.62 -13.15 3.13
N GLY A 92 -0.64 -13.60 3.90
CA GLY A 92 0.66 -12.94 4.03
C GLY A 92 0.65 -11.46 4.44
N GLY A 93 1.62 -10.73 3.93
CA GLY A 93 1.85 -9.30 4.14
C GLY A 93 2.52 -8.64 2.94
N LEU A 94 2.57 -7.32 2.95
CA LEU A 94 3.01 -6.52 1.81
C LEU A 94 4.14 -5.56 2.20
N THR A 95 5.24 -5.59 1.47
CA THR A 95 6.26 -4.52 1.47
C THR A 95 6.22 -3.80 0.12
N LYS A 96 5.95 -2.50 0.15
CA LYS A 96 6.02 -1.62 -1.02
C LYS A 96 7.39 -0.96 -1.10
N ALA A 97 8.11 -1.22 -2.19
CA ALA A 97 9.36 -0.56 -2.59
C ALA A 97 9.19 0.10 -3.97
N GLY A 98 10.24 0.80 -4.45
CA GLY A 98 10.22 1.53 -5.74
C GLY A 98 9.46 2.85 -5.65
N ASP A 99 9.71 3.78 -6.59
CA ASP A 99 9.24 5.17 -6.52
C ASP A 99 7.79 5.37 -7.00
N GLY A 100 7.20 4.37 -7.64
CA GLY A 100 5.84 4.44 -8.18
C GLY A 100 4.76 4.47 -7.09
N ILE A 101 3.54 4.78 -7.51
CA ILE A 101 2.34 4.77 -6.65
C ILE A 101 1.69 3.40 -6.72
N LEU A 102 1.46 2.80 -5.55
CA LEU A 102 0.63 1.60 -5.42
C LEU A 102 -0.75 2.00 -4.87
N THR A 103 -1.78 1.81 -5.67
CA THR A 103 -3.17 2.00 -5.24
C THR A 103 -3.77 0.65 -4.82
N LEU A 104 -4.26 0.58 -3.59
CA LEU A 104 -4.96 -0.60 -3.05
C LEU A 104 -6.44 -0.27 -2.91
N SER A 105 -7.30 -0.86 -3.76
CA SER A 105 -8.74 -0.54 -3.77
C SER A 105 -9.62 -1.65 -3.19
N GLY A 106 -9.09 -2.86 -3.05
CA GLY A 106 -9.82 -4.01 -2.52
C GLY A 106 -10.07 -3.95 -1.00
N ILE A 107 -11.07 -4.70 -0.54
CA ILE A 107 -11.26 -5.03 0.89
C ILE A 107 -10.29 -6.16 1.22
N ASN A 108 -9.08 -5.81 1.61
CA ASN A 108 -7.99 -6.75 1.75
C ASN A 108 -8.04 -7.51 3.07
N THR A 109 -7.64 -8.79 3.05
CA THR A 109 -7.74 -9.71 4.20
C THR A 109 -6.39 -10.22 4.69
N PHE A 110 -5.27 -9.79 4.12
CA PHE A 110 -3.94 -10.19 4.57
C PHE A 110 -3.64 -9.64 5.99
N THR A 111 -2.86 -10.38 6.78
CA THR A 111 -2.72 -10.14 8.23
C THR A 111 -1.31 -9.83 8.72
N LEU A 112 -0.28 -10.09 7.92
CA LEU A 112 1.12 -9.86 8.34
C LEU A 112 1.56 -8.39 8.20
N GLY A 113 0.62 -7.48 7.88
CA GLY A 113 0.84 -6.05 7.84
C GLY A 113 1.34 -5.52 6.50
N THR A 114 1.48 -4.20 6.47
CA THR A 114 1.96 -3.44 5.31
C THR A 114 3.18 -2.62 5.70
N THR A 115 4.26 -2.69 4.92
CA THR A 115 5.43 -1.83 5.08
C THR A 115 5.65 -1.00 3.82
N ILE A 116 5.82 0.31 3.96
CA ILE A 116 6.12 1.22 2.86
C ILE A 116 7.57 1.66 3.05
N THR A 117 8.46 1.19 2.19
CA THR A 117 9.90 1.53 2.24
C THR A 117 10.25 2.67 1.30
N ASN A 118 9.55 2.82 0.19
CA ASN A 118 9.74 3.89 -0.78
C ASN A 118 8.48 4.08 -1.65
N GLY A 119 8.35 5.25 -2.31
CA GLY A 119 7.18 5.65 -3.09
C GLY A 119 5.92 5.75 -2.24
N THR A 120 4.76 5.76 -2.86
CA THR A 120 3.48 6.05 -2.19
C THR A 120 2.57 4.83 -2.18
N ILE A 121 1.86 4.59 -1.06
CA ILE A 121 0.61 3.83 -1.07
C ILE A 121 -0.56 4.81 -0.99
N THR A 122 -1.54 4.63 -1.88
CA THR A 122 -2.87 5.28 -1.82
C THR A 122 -3.92 4.21 -1.60
N ILE A 123 -4.85 4.43 -0.68
CA ILE A 123 -5.95 3.49 -0.44
C ILE A 123 -7.23 3.92 -1.15
N GLY A 124 -8.01 2.95 -1.59
CA GLY A 124 -9.34 3.13 -2.19
C GLY A 124 -10.50 2.60 -1.34
N HIS A 125 -10.19 2.02 -0.16
CA HIS A 125 -11.17 1.54 0.82
C HIS A 125 -10.58 1.55 2.24
N ALA A 126 -11.40 1.64 3.26
CA ALA A 126 -10.96 1.65 4.68
C ALA A 126 -10.17 0.39 5.08
N SER A 127 -10.45 -0.75 4.48
CA SER A 127 -9.77 -2.05 4.75
C SER A 127 -8.65 -2.37 3.74
N SER A 128 -8.23 -1.43 2.91
CA SER A 128 -7.25 -1.71 1.86
C SER A 128 -5.85 -2.09 2.38
N LEU A 129 -5.53 -1.74 3.64
CA LEU A 129 -4.23 -2.03 4.25
C LEU A 129 -4.16 -3.39 4.94
N GLY A 130 -5.20 -4.24 4.81
CA GLY A 130 -5.32 -5.50 5.55
C GLY A 130 -5.53 -5.26 7.05
N ALA A 131 -5.30 -6.30 7.88
CA ALA A 131 -5.58 -6.24 9.32
C ALA A 131 -4.33 -5.97 10.20
N GLY A 132 -3.13 -6.05 9.64
CA GLY A 132 -1.88 -5.90 10.40
C GLY A 132 -1.44 -4.45 10.61
N THR A 133 -0.32 -4.29 11.30
CA THR A 133 0.33 -2.97 11.48
C THR A 133 0.83 -2.42 10.15
N VAL A 134 0.76 -1.11 10.00
CA VAL A 134 1.28 -0.38 8.84
C VAL A 134 2.55 0.38 9.25
N ASN A 135 3.68 0.06 8.63
CA ASN A 135 4.97 0.71 8.88
C ASN A 135 5.30 1.66 7.71
N VAL A 136 5.55 2.92 8.02
CA VAL A 136 5.82 3.97 7.02
C VAL A 136 7.24 4.49 7.21
N ALA A 137 8.12 4.23 6.25
CA ALA A 137 9.51 4.68 6.29
C ALA A 137 9.65 6.18 6.00
N SER A 138 10.82 6.73 6.25
CA SER A 138 11.16 8.11 5.92
C SER A 138 11.04 8.37 4.41
N GLY A 139 10.41 9.47 4.04
CA GLY A 139 10.19 9.84 2.64
C GLY A 139 9.14 9.02 1.91
N ALA A 140 8.49 8.05 2.57
CA ALA A 140 7.47 7.19 1.98
C ALA A 140 6.07 7.64 2.45
N PRO A 141 5.28 8.36 1.64
CA PRO A 141 3.94 8.79 2.06
C PRO A 141 2.90 7.67 2.00
N LEU A 142 2.02 7.66 3.03
CA LEU A 142 0.77 6.92 3.03
C LEU A 142 -0.39 7.90 2.82
N ASN A 143 -1.17 7.71 1.77
CA ASN A 143 -2.35 8.53 1.47
C ASN A 143 -3.63 7.74 1.77
N LEU A 144 -4.38 8.19 2.78
CA LEU A 144 -5.66 7.60 3.19
C LEU A 144 -6.85 8.08 2.34
N ALA A 145 -6.59 8.94 1.33
CA ALA A 145 -7.63 9.56 0.51
C ALA A 145 -8.72 10.23 1.40
N SER A 146 -9.92 9.65 1.48
CA SER A 146 -11.01 10.14 2.35
C SER A 146 -11.46 9.08 3.38
N PHE A 147 -10.72 7.97 3.53
CA PHE A 147 -11.16 6.84 4.34
C PHE A 147 -10.72 6.95 5.80
N HIS A 148 -11.51 6.38 6.70
CA HIS A 148 -11.11 6.14 8.07
C HIS A 148 -10.39 4.80 8.17
N VAL A 149 -9.19 4.81 8.77
CA VAL A 149 -8.35 3.61 8.93
C VAL A 149 -8.22 3.27 10.41
N SER A 150 -8.44 2.00 10.75
CA SER A 150 -8.34 1.47 12.12
C SER A 150 -7.01 0.78 12.42
N ASN A 151 -6.14 0.61 11.41
CA ASN A 151 -4.83 0.01 11.60
C ASN A 151 -3.96 0.81 12.57
N THR A 152 -3.14 0.13 13.35
CA THR A 152 -2.00 0.77 14.01
C THR A 152 -1.00 1.19 12.94
N ILE A 153 -0.66 2.49 12.90
CA ILE A 153 0.32 3.04 11.95
C ILE A 153 1.58 3.43 12.73
N THR A 154 2.69 2.85 12.33
CA THR A 154 4.02 3.18 12.87
C THR A 154 4.80 3.98 11.84
N THR A 155 5.40 5.07 12.27
CA THR A 155 6.14 5.98 11.41
C THR A 155 7.52 6.26 11.99
N VAL A 156 8.42 6.77 11.17
CA VAL A 156 9.73 7.30 11.56
C VAL A 156 9.85 8.77 11.18
N ALA A 157 10.90 9.44 11.62
CA ALA A 157 11.15 10.84 11.22
C ALA A 157 11.22 10.96 9.69
N GLY A 158 10.53 11.96 9.14
CA GLY A 158 10.43 12.18 7.69
C GLY A 158 9.34 11.39 6.98
N SER A 159 8.62 10.49 7.66
CA SER A 159 7.42 9.85 7.09
C SER A 159 6.21 10.78 7.13
N THR A 160 5.24 10.52 6.24
CA THR A 160 4.02 11.34 6.11
C THR A 160 2.78 10.48 5.95
N VAL A 161 1.72 10.77 6.72
CA VAL A 161 0.38 10.19 6.55
C VAL A 161 -0.58 11.32 6.22
N THR A 162 -1.30 11.19 5.11
CA THR A 162 -2.15 12.24 4.54
C THR A 162 -3.56 11.74 4.24
N GLY A 163 -4.49 12.68 4.10
CA GLY A 163 -5.88 12.39 3.75
C GLY A 163 -6.62 11.64 4.85
N GLY A 164 -7.90 11.37 4.64
CA GLY A 164 -8.73 10.54 5.50
C GLY A 164 -8.65 10.83 7.00
N SER A 165 -8.90 9.80 7.78
CA SER A 165 -8.81 9.89 9.24
C SER A 165 -8.31 8.59 9.87
N LEU A 166 -7.81 8.69 11.11
CA LEU A 166 -7.43 7.55 11.94
C LEU A 166 -7.76 7.80 13.39
N SER A 167 -7.87 6.74 14.21
CA SER A 167 -8.07 6.89 15.63
C SER A 167 -6.84 7.54 16.28
N ALA A 168 -7.06 8.50 17.17
CA ALA A 168 -5.96 9.10 17.94
C ALA A 168 -5.19 8.06 18.77
N ALA A 169 -5.85 7.01 19.24
CA ALA A 169 -5.23 5.93 20.01
C ALA A 169 -4.27 5.05 19.18
N THR A 170 -4.40 5.05 17.86
CA THR A 170 -3.55 4.27 16.94
C THR A 170 -2.68 5.17 16.05
N ALA A 171 -2.68 6.48 16.33
CA ALA A 171 -1.93 7.46 15.56
C ALA A 171 -0.43 7.28 15.72
N PRO A 172 0.34 7.63 14.67
CA PRO A 172 1.80 7.67 14.74
C PRO A 172 2.30 8.65 15.81
N THR A 173 3.45 8.35 16.39
CA THR A 173 4.08 9.21 17.40
C THR A 173 5.25 10.04 16.86
N VAL A 174 5.69 9.80 15.64
CA VAL A 174 6.77 10.52 14.94
C VAL A 174 6.36 10.83 13.50
N GLY A 175 6.94 11.84 12.87
CA GLY A 175 6.68 12.20 11.48
C GLY A 175 5.58 13.24 11.33
N THR A 176 4.96 13.31 10.15
CA THR A 176 3.88 14.26 9.84
C THR A 176 2.56 13.52 9.64
N VAL A 177 1.53 13.90 10.37
CA VAL A 177 0.17 13.39 10.24
C VAL A 177 -0.74 14.55 9.81
N ALA A 178 -1.12 14.56 8.54
CA ALA A 178 -2.06 15.50 7.96
C ALA A 178 -3.50 14.93 7.90
N SER A 179 -3.65 13.64 8.24
CA SER A 179 -4.96 13.01 8.45
C SER A 179 -5.67 13.58 9.67
N VAL A 180 -6.99 13.51 9.70
CA VAL A 180 -7.77 13.90 10.87
C VAL A 180 -7.67 12.82 11.95
N LEU A 181 -7.20 13.16 13.14
CA LEU A 181 -7.27 12.26 14.30
C LEU A 181 -8.66 12.35 14.93
N THR A 182 -9.29 11.20 15.10
CA THR A 182 -10.67 11.08 15.60
C THR A 182 -10.76 10.15 16.81
N GLY A 183 -11.90 10.09 17.46
CA GLY A 183 -12.24 9.14 18.51
C GLY A 183 -12.75 9.80 19.79
N THR A 184 -14.00 9.49 20.16
CA THR A 184 -14.56 9.92 21.45
C THR A 184 -13.84 9.22 22.58
N GLY A 185 -13.24 10.01 23.51
CA GLY A 185 -12.42 9.49 24.61
C GLY A 185 -11.06 8.90 24.16
N ALA A 186 -10.74 8.87 22.87
CA ALA A 186 -9.44 8.39 22.41
C ALA A 186 -8.34 9.37 22.79
N THR A 187 -7.23 8.84 23.32
CA THR A 187 -6.07 9.62 23.75
C THR A 187 -4.95 9.54 22.73
N LEU A 188 -4.27 10.65 22.48
CA LEU A 188 -3.03 10.69 21.74
C LEU A 188 -1.87 10.60 22.73
N THR A 189 -1.02 9.59 22.61
CA THR A 189 0.15 9.42 23.46
C THR A 189 1.42 9.53 22.64
N LYS A 190 2.30 10.44 23.03
CA LYS A 190 3.63 10.65 22.46
C LYS A 190 4.68 10.24 23.47
N THR A 191 5.43 9.16 23.20
CA THR A 191 6.36 8.52 24.17
C THR A 191 7.81 8.53 23.73
N ASP A 192 8.11 8.90 22.50
CA ASP A 192 9.48 8.88 21.97
C ASP A 192 10.05 10.29 21.78
N GLY A 193 11.37 10.43 21.61
CA GLY A 193 12.05 11.70 21.41
C GLY A 193 11.91 12.30 20.01
N GLY A 194 11.28 11.60 19.05
CA GLY A 194 11.10 12.11 17.68
C GLY A 194 10.02 13.19 17.60
N ARG A 195 10.09 14.06 16.58
CA ARG A 195 9.07 15.10 16.36
C ARG A 195 7.81 14.51 15.72
N LEU A 196 6.65 14.79 16.29
CA LEU A 196 5.34 14.58 15.67
C LEU A 196 4.78 15.94 15.24
N THR A 197 4.38 16.06 13.97
CA THR A 197 3.72 17.23 13.42
C THR A 197 2.28 16.86 13.05
N LEU A 198 1.31 17.52 13.65
CA LEU A 198 -0.12 17.35 13.39
C LEU A 198 -0.61 18.55 12.58
N THR A 199 -1.12 18.33 11.37
CA THR A 199 -1.65 19.39 10.51
C THR A 199 -3.13 19.18 10.15
N GLY A 200 -3.72 18.04 10.55
CA GLY A 200 -5.15 17.76 10.40
C GLY A 200 -6.02 18.53 11.41
N ALA A 201 -7.28 18.78 11.05
CA ALA A 201 -8.28 19.35 11.94
C ALA A 201 -8.82 18.27 12.90
N ASN A 202 -8.07 17.97 13.96
CA ASN A 202 -8.31 16.85 14.85
C ASN A 202 -9.58 17.01 15.68
N THR A 203 -10.34 15.92 15.88
CA THR A 203 -11.64 15.91 16.57
C THR A 203 -11.72 14.89 17.70
N TYR A 204 -10.61 14.23 18.07
CA TYR A 204 -10.60 13.35 19.24
C TYR A 204 -10.83 14.14 20.55
N THR A 205 -11.46 13.52 21.53
CA THR A 205 -11.87 14.20 22.78
C THR A 205 -11.13 13.70 24.03
N GLY A 206 -10.26 12.72 23.91
CA GLY A 206 -9.41 12.26 25.00
C GLY A 206 -8.20 13.17 25.24
N ALA A 207 -7.40 12.83 26.24
CA ALA A 207 -6.22 13.59 26.61
C ALA A 207 -5.11 13.47 25.53
N THR A 208 -4.25 14.49 25.44
CA THR A 208 -2.95 14.39 24.78
C THR A 208 -1.86 14.25 25.83
N THR A 209 -1.13 13.16 25.81
CA THR A 209 -0.04 12.87 26.76
C THR A 209 1.30 12.93 26.07
N LEU A 210 2.22 13.70 26.63
CA LEU A 210 3.62 13.78 26.22
C LEU A 210 4.48 13.17 27.34
N SER A 211 5.13 12.06 27.06
CA SER A 211 6.02 11.35 28.02
C SER A 211 7.36 11.14 27.29
N ALA A 212 8.27 12.09 27.40
CA ALA A 212 9.62 12.05 26.83
C ALA A 212 10.66 12.06 27.94
#